data_b19f3de1db8d2288807c695ea8ec5653
#
_entry.id   b19f3de1db8d2288807c695ea8ec5653
#
_cell.length_a   1.000
_cell.length_b   1.000
_cell.length_c   1.000
_cell.angle_alpha   90.00
_cell.angle_beta   90.00
_cell.angle_gamma   90.00
#
_symmetry.space_group_name_H-M   'P 1'
#
loop_
_entity.id
_entity.type
_entity.pdbx_description
1 polymer ?
#
loop_
_entity_poly.entity_id
_entity_poly.type
_entity_poly.pdbx_seq_one_letter_code
_entity_poly.pdbx_strand_id
1 'polypeptide(L)'
;MNYEKRNKHMTLDDRIEIQECLNKGMSFKAIAQRIEKDQTTVSKEVKLHGKVHANGFTKTDECCPKLLKAPFVCNGCPKRNHSNCQYPRRIYHAKTAQQEYESVLVESREGIPLTKEEFYKTEEIISSAVKAGQNVYHAIQANNLSVSKTPVYRHIECGYYTISKIDLPRAAKFKPRKERKGEYVPKGVKIGRSFEDFMLFLEENPSTNYVEMDTVIGRIGGKVIMTFQFVNVDFMFGLLLNNKTAAEAASKIQALKEKLRSFGLKFGDAFPVLLTDNGGEFSDVFAFENGLNEEPETKMFFCDPNAPYQKPHVENNHTLFRGIVETGASFDDWTQDNVNLIFSHINAVKRKQFNGKSAYDMFSFTYSKELAAALGISFVAPKDVIQTSKLLKLFS
;
A
#
# COMPACT_ATOMS: atom_id res chain seq x y z
N MET A 1 6.25 -26.37 21.80
CA MET A 1 6.90 -25.47 22.78
C MET A 1 6.10 -24.18 22.83
N ASN A 2 5.45 -23.96 23.99
CA ASN A 2 4.56 -22.82 24.23
C ASN A 2 5.34 -21.51 24.26
N TYR A 3 5.27 -20.72 23.20
CA TYR A 3 5.62 -19.29 23.20
C TYR A 3 4.46 -18.49 23.77
N GLU A 4 4.13 -18.72 25.05
CA GLU A 4 3.01 -18.07 25.68
C GLU A 4 3.40 -17.07 26.75
N LYS A 5 2.72 -15.94 26.69
CA LYS A 5 2.49 -14.98 27.77
C LYS A 5 3.68 -14.17 28.27
N ARG A 6 4.43 -13.53 27.40
CA ARG A 6 5.26 -12.40 27.80
C ARG A 6 4.39 -11.13 27.89
N ASN A 7 4.16 -10.68 29.16
CA ASN A 7 3.81 -9.29 29.53
C ASN A 7 2.76 -8.57 28.66
N LYS A 8 1.61 -9.19 28.45
CA LYS A 8 0.47 -8.44 27.90
C LYS A 8 0.05 -7.35 28.90
N HIS A 9 -0.18 -6.14 28.41
CA HIS A 9 -0.74 -5.05 29.19
C HIS A 9 -2.08 -5.50 29.82
N MET A 10 -2.46 -4.84 30.94
CA MET A 10 -3.75 -5.08 31.56
C MET A 10 -4.88 -4.68 30.64
N THR A 11 -5.87 -5.57 30.51
CA THR A 11 -7.10 -5.31 29.72
C THR A 11 -8.16 -4.65 30.59
N LEU A 12 -9.24 -4.18 29.97
CA LEU A 12 -10.41 -3.71 30.70
C LEU A 12 -11.03 -4.82 31.56
N ASP A 13 -11.05 -6.06 31.07
CA ASP A 13 -11.57 -7.21 31.80
C ASP A 13 -10.73 -7.51 33.03
N ASP A 14 -9.40 -7.47 32.93
CA ASP A 14 -8.51 -7.60 34.09
C ASP A 14 -8.83 -6.53 35.14
N ARG A 15 -9.07 -5.28 34.71
CA ARG A 15 -9.40 -4.14 35.59
C ARG A 15 -10.76 -4.29 36.27
N ILE A 16 -11.76 -4.79 35.53
CA ILE A 16 -13.10 -5.10 36.09
C ILE A 16 -12.96 -6.18 37.16
N GLU A 17 -12.23 -7.24 36.88
CA GLU A 17 -12.00 -8.33 37.84
C GLU A 17 -11.27 -7.82 39.10
N ILE A 18 -10.26 -6.96 38.95
CA ILE A 18 -9.58 -6.29 40.09
C ILE A 18 -10.59 -5.52 40.92
N GLN A 19 -11.46 -4.71 40.28
CA GLN A 19 -12.47 -3.92 40.98
C GLN A 19 -13.44 -4.79 41.78
N GLU A 20 -13.94 -5.88 41.19
CA GLU A 20 -14.87 -6.80 41.85
C GLU A 20 -14.22 -7.51 43.01
N CYS A 21 -13.00 -8.02 42.86
CA CYS A 21 -12.24 -8.66 43.89
C CYS A 21 -11.93 -7.70 45.07
N LEU A 22 -11.58 -6.46 44.76
CA LEU A 22 -11.38 -5.40 45.76
C LEU A 22 -12.67 -5.11 46.55
N ASN A 23 -13.83 -5.08 45.87
CA ASN A 23 -15.14 -4.90 46.52
C ASN A 23 -15.46 -6.05 47.46
N LYS A 24 -14.98 -7.27 47.16
CA LYS A 24 -15.09 -8.47 48.02
C LYS A 24 -14.04 -8.53 49.13
N GLY A 25 -13.11 -7.56 49.22
CA GLY A 25 -12.05 -7.51 50.22
C GLY A 25 -10.93 -8.51 49.99
N MET A 26 -10.73 -9.03 48.79
CA MET A 26 -9.68 -9.99 48.47
C MET A 26 -8.27 -9.36 48.52
N SER A 27 -7.29 -10.19 48.87
CA SER A 27 -5.89 -9.77 48.89
C SER A 27 -5.31 -9.66 47.47
N PHE A 28 -4.29 -8.78 47.28
CA PHE A 28 -3.61 -8.67 45.98
C PHE A 28 -3.04 -9.97 45.44
N LYS A 29 -2.58 -10.89 46.35
CA LYS A 29 -2.13 -12.19 45.95
C LYS A 29 -3.22 -13.04 45.32
N ALA A 30 -4.43 -13.04 45.94
CA ALA A 30 -5.57 -13.77 45.41
C ALA A 30 -6.09 -13.16 44.10
N ILE A 31 -6.10 -11.81 43.98
CA ILE A 31 -6.47 -11.10 42.75
C ILE A 31 -5.49 -11.44 41.61
N ALA A 32 -4.19 -11.38 41.90
CA ALA A 32 -3.14 -11.67 40.93
C ALA A 32 -3.22 -13.09 40.37
N GLN A 33 -3.49 -14.09 41.23
CA GLN A 33 -3.71 -15.46 40.79
C GLN A 33 -4.91 -15.60 39.85
N ARG A 34 -5.98 -14.84 40.11
CA ARG A 34 -7.22 -14.89 39.33
C ARG A 34 -7.11 -14.29 37.93
N ILE A 35 -6.33 -13.22 37.80
CA ILE A 35 -6.09 -12.57 36.51
C ILE A 35 -4.76 -12.99 35.85
N GLU A 36 -4.08 -14.01 36.39
CA GLU A 36 -2.80 -14.52 35.91
C GLU A 36 -1.72 -13.44 35.73
N LYS A 37 -1.61 -12.50 36.70
CA LYS A 37 -0.63 -11.42 36.73
C LYS A 37 0.20 -11.50 38.03
N ASP A 38 1.28 -10.74 38.05
CA ASP A 38 2.08 -10.61 39.26
C ASP A 38 1.39 -9.72 40.32
N GLN A 39 1.56 -10.06 41.58
CA GLN A 39 0.97 -9.33 42.73
C GLN A 39 1.43 -7.84 42.74
N THR A 40 2.69 -7.57 42.36
CA THR A 40 3.22 -6.22 42.33
C THR A 40 2.57 -5.39 41.23
N THR A 41 2.19 -6.02 40.12
CA THR A 41 1.44 -5.38 39.02
C THR A 41 0.07 -4.94 39.48
N VAL A 42 -0.68 -5.80 40.18
CA VAL A 42 -1.97 -5.46 40.77
C VAL A 42 -1.84 -4.32 41.78
N SER A 43 -0.83 -4.40 42.66
CA SER A 43 -0.59 -3.35 43.65
C SER A 43 -0.26 -2.01 43.02
N LYS A 44 0.58 -1.98 41.98
CA LYS A 44 0.91 -0.75 41.22
C LYS A 44 -0.30 -0.16 40.52
N GLU A 45 -1.11 -1.00 39.87
CA GLU A 45 -2.34 -0.61 39.19
C GLU A 45 -3.31 0.07 40.15
N VAL A 46 -3.59 -0.56 41.30
CA VAL A 46 -4.51 -0.01 42.30
C VAL A 46 -3.98 1.28 42.95
N LYS A 47 -2.66 1.35 43.21
CA LYS A 47 -2.04 2.56 43.73
C LYS A 47 -2.08 3.72 42.72
N LEU A 48 -1.84 3.44 41.45
CA LEU A 48 -1.81 4.47 40.40
C LEU A 48 -3.20 5.04 40.13
N HIS A 49 -4.20 4.17 39.98
CA HIS A 49 -5.53 4.54 39.51
C HIS A 49 -6.60 4.66 40.60
N GLY A 50 -6.21 4.51 41.88
CA GLY A 50 -7.14 4.81 42.98
C GLY A 50 -7.39 6.32 43.10
N LYS A 51 -8.61 6.77 42.94
CA LYS A 51 -9.00 8.20 43.03
C LYS A 51 -9.61 8.55 44.37
N VAL A 52 -9.26 9.73 44.87
CA VAL A 52 -9.78 10.28 46.13
C VAL A 52 -11.07 11.06 45.84
N HIS A 53 -12.12 10.73 46.61
CA HIS A 53 -13.41 11.40 46.51
C HIS A 53 -13.84 11.85 47.92
N ALA A 54 -14.21 13.13 48.08
CA ALA A 54 -14.96 13.63 49.20
C ALA A 54 -16.45 13.28 49.03
N ASN A 55 -17.15 13.10 50.11
CA ASN A 55 -18.61 12.96 50.11
C ASN A 55 -19.24 13.81 51.25
N GLY A 56 -20.57 13.83 51.39
CA GLY A 56 -21.28 14.63 52.38
C GLY A 56 -20.93 14.36 53.86
N PHE A 57 -20.18 13.29 54.13
CA PHE A 57 -19.72 12.94 55.48
C PHE A 57 -18.22 13.21 55.72
N THR A 58 -17.52 13.70 54.73
CA THR A 58 -16.07 14.04 54.84
C THR A 58 -15.93 15.29 55.68
N LYS A 59 -15.18 15.19 56.80
CA LYS A 59 -14.92 16.29 57.75
C LYS A 59 -13.43 16.66 57.85
N THR A 60 -12.58 15.95 57.18
CA THR A 60 -11.11 16.18 57.20
C THR A 60 -10.52 15.89 55.80
N ASP A 61 -9.48 16.61 55.47
CA ASP A 61 -8.69 16.39 54.23
C ASP A 61 -7.56 15.35 54.45
N GLU A 62 -7.39 14.83 55.69
CA GLU A 62 -6.40 13.84 55.99
C GLU A 62 -6.70 12.48 55.36
N CYS A 63 -5.66 11.77 55.01
CA CYS A 63 -5.79 10.39 54.48
C CYS A 63 -6.13 9.41 55.59
N CYS A 64 -7.11 8.53 55.35
CA CYS A 64 -7.46 7.49 56.30
C CYS A 64 -6.21 6.58 56.58
N PRO A 65 -5.82 6.34 57.86
CA PRO A 65 -4.67 5.51 58.19
C PRO A 65 -4.71 4.08 57.61
N LYS A 66 -5.88 3.54 57.37
CA LYS A 66 -6.03 2.22 56.70
C LYS A 66 -5.53 2.22 55.26
N LEU A 67 -5.52 3.38 54.57
CA LEU A 67 -5.05 3.49 53.18
C LEU A 67 -3.52 3.51 53.05
N LEU A 68 -2.80 3.55 54.19
CA LEU A 68 -1.34 3.39 54.19
C LEU A 68 -0.90 1.93 53.99
N LYS A 69 -1.83 0.98 54.18
CA LYS A 69 -1.62 -0.45 53.98
C LYS A 69 -2.49 -0.96 52.85
N ALA A 70 -2.12 -2.10 52.25
CA ALA A 70 -2.94 -2.78 51.26
C ALA A 70 -4.37 -3.00 51.78
N PRO A 71 -5.37 -2.82 50.97
CA PRO A 71 -5.36 -2.65 49.50
C PRO A 71 -5.26 -1.19 49.01
N PHE A 72 -4.91 -0.21 49.83
CA PHE A 72 -4.72 1.23 49.50
C PHE A 72 -5.96 1.95 48.99
N VAL A 73 -7.09 1.29 48.96
CA VAL A 73 -8.41 1.78 48.47
C VAL A 73 -9.54 1.34 49.41
N CYS A 74 -10.67 2.04 49.33
CA CYS A 74 -11.84 1.80 50.17
C CYS A 74 -12.86 0.83 49.53
N ASN A 75 -12.53 0.16 48.43
CA ASN A 75 -13.48 -0.68 47.69
C ASN A 75 -14.15 -1.74 48.57
N GLY A 76 -13.42 -2.49 49.36
CA GLY A 76 -13.93 -3.53 50.29
C GLY A 76 -14.13 -3.02 51.73
N CYS A 77 -14.03 -1.70 51.98
CA CYS A 77 -14.15 -1.16 53.35
C CYS A 77 -15.62 -1.17 53.82
N PRO A 78 -15.96 -1.84 54.97
CA PRO A 78 -17.33 -1.85 55.48
C PRO A 78 -17.93 -0.46 55.81
N LYS A 79 -17.06 0.49 56.15
CA LYS A 79 -17.42 1.89 56.40
C LYS A 79 -17.54 2.79 55.18
N ARG A 80 -17.33 2.23 53.98
CA ARG A 80 -17.28 3.00 52.72
C ARG A 80 -18.53 3.89 52.53
N ASN A 81 -19.71 3.35 52.82
CA ASN A 81 -20.99 4.04 52.65
C ASN A 81 -21.60 4.49 53.97
N HIS A 82 -20.84 4.48 55.05
CA HIS A 82 -21.35 4.78 56.38
C HIS A 82 -21.03 6.22 56.80
N SER A 83 -21.97 6.88 57.49
CA SER A 83 -21.80 8.23 58.03
C SER A 83 -20.64 8.37 59.05
N ASN A 84 -20.24 7.26 59.66
CA ASN A 84 -19.13 7.23 60.63
C ASN A 84 -17.72 7.29 59.99
N CYS A 85 -17.60 7.32 58.65
CA CYS A 85 -16.34 7.55 58.01
C CYS A 85 -16.20 9.02 57.64
N GLN A 86 -15.33 9.74 58.32
CA GLN A 86 -15.08 11.17 58.16
C GLN A 86 -13.93 11.50 57.21
N TYR A 87 -13.19 10.49 56.70
CA TYR A 87 -12.08 10.63 55.79
C TYR A 87 -12.55 10.68 54.32
N PRO A 88 -11.83 11.36 53.42
CA PRO A 88 -12.00 11.21 51.99
C PRO A 88 -11.79 9.76 51.58
N ARG A 89 -12.56 9.28 50.61
CA ARG A 89 -12.53 7.89 50.17
C ARG A 89 -11.68 7.71 48.93
N ARG A 90 -10.77 6.78 48.96
CA ARG A 90 -9.98 6.40 47.77
C ARG A 90 -10.59 5.17 47.15
N ILE A 91 -11.08 5.28 45.92
CA ILE A 91 -11.80 4.20 45.21
C ILE A 91 -11.11 3.89 43.92
N TYR A 92 -10.98 2.60 43.62
CA TYR A 92 -10.51 2.10 42.33
C TYR A 92 -11.74 1.81 41.45
N HIS A 93 -11.76 2.41 40.24
CA HIS A 93 -12.77 2.19 39.22
C HIS A 93 -12.12 1.71 37.93
N ALA A 94 -12.50 0.51 37.46
CA ALA A 94 -11.93 -0.13 36.28
C ALA A 94 -12.01 0.73 35.00
N LYS A 95 -13.18 1.35 34.74
CA LYS A 95 -13.37 2.21 33.58
C LYS A 95 -12.48 3.44 33.62
N THR A 96 -12.37 4.09 34.77
CA THR A 96 -11.52 5.27 34.94
C THR A 96 -10.05 4.90 34.78
N ALA A 97 -9.61 3.78 35.35
CA ALA A 97 -8.25 3.26 35.19
C ALA A 97 -7.94 2.94 33.72
N GLN A 98 -8.88 2.37 32.98
CA GLN A 98 -8.74 2.11 31.55
C GLN A 98 -8.62 3.40 30.75
N GLN A 99 -9.47 4.37 30.99
CA GLN A 99 -9.42 5.68 30.32
C GLN A 99 -8.10 6.42 30.55
N GLU A 100 -7.60 6.42 31.81
CA GLU A 100 -6.30 6.99 32.13
C GLU A 100 -5.15 6.27 31.41
N TYR A 101 -5.19 4.94 31.39
CA TYR A 101 -4.21 4.15 30.64
C TYR A 101 -4.22 4.48 29.16
N GLU A 102 -5.40 4.57 28.55
CA GLU A 102 -5.57 4.93 27.13
C GLU A 102 -5.09 6.36 26.86
N SER A 103 -5.39 7.31 27.76
CA SER A 103 -4.90 8.71 27.68
C SER A 103 -3.38 8.76 27.67
N VAL A 104 -2.74 8.06 28.61
CA VAL A 104 -1.27 7.98 28.66
C VAL A 104 -0.68 7.36 27.41
N LEU A 105 -1.31 6.33 26.84
CA LEU A 105 -0.88 5.73 25.58
C LEU A 105 -0.98 6.71 24.39
N VAL A 106 -2.00 7.55 24.37
CA VAL A 106 -2.18 8.58 23.33
C VAL A 106 -1.15 9.68 23.53
N GLU A 107 -1.07 10.27 24.74
CA GLU A 107 -0.17 11.36 25.10
C GLU A 107 1.32 10.99 24.92
N SER A 108 1.70 9.75 25.25
CA SER A 108 3.07 9.27 25.06
C SER A 108 3.49 9.12 23.58
N ARG A 109 2.51 9.13 22.66
CA ARG A 109 2.72 9.08 21.20
C ARG A 109 2.52 10.44 20.54
N GLU A 110 2.16 11.45 21.29
CA GLU A 110 2.10 12.83 20.80
C GLU A 110 3.52 13.38 20.58
N GLY A 111 3.62 14.25 19.58
CA GLY A 111 4.88 14.86 19.20
C GLY A 111 5.58 14.15 18.04
N ILE A 112 6.75 14.63 17.73
CA ILE A 112 7.60 14.17 16.62
C ILE A 112 8.82 13.49 17.23
N PRO A 113 9.01 12.15 17.04
CA PRO A 113 10.12 11.40 17.62
C PRO A 113 11.43 11.62 16.83
N LEU A 114 11.73 12.85 16.47
CA LEU A 114 12.92 13.30 15.76
C LEU A 114 13.51 14.51 16.49
N THR A 115 14.83 14.67 16.41
CA THR A 115 15.44 15.92 16.80
C THR A 115 15.00 17.05 15.87
N LYS A 116 15.10 18.29 16.34
CA LYS A 116 14.72 19.45 15.53
C LYS A 116 15.49 19.52 14.21
N GLU A 117 16.77 19.21 14.23
CA GLU A 117 17.64 19.20 13.05
C GLU A 117 17.25 18.08 12.06
N GLU A 118 17.02 16.86 12.56
CA GLU A 118 16.56 15.72 11.73
C GLU A 118 15.20 16.01 11.11
N PHE A 119 14.29 16.64 11.85
CA PHE A 119 12.98 17.01 11.34
C PHE A 119 13.08 17.98 10.16
N TYR A 120 13.80 19.10 10.32
CA TYR A 120 13.93 20.10 9.25
C TYR A 120 14.68 19.56 8.03
N LYS A 121 15.73 18.76 8.24
CA LYS A 121 16.43 18.08 7.14
C LYS A 121 15.51 17.13 6.38
N THR A 122 14.71 16.34 7.10
CA THR A 122 13.73 15.42 6.49
C THR A 122 12.64 16.19 5.76
N GLU A 123 12.14 17.26 6.33
CA GLU A 123 11.13 18.14 5.74
C GLU A 123 11.63 18.73 4.43
N GLU A 124 12.83 19.33 4.40
CA GLU A 124 13.43 19.94 3.22
C GLU A 124 13.57 18.94 2.08
N ILE A 125 14.09 17.74 2.36
CA ILE A 125 14.27 16.67 1.38
C ILE A 125 12.93 16.21 0.83
N ILE A 126 11.96 15.92 1.69
CA ILE A 126 10.63 15.43 1.28
C ILE A 126 9.88 16.51 0.51
N SER A 127 9.89 17.75 0.98
CA SER A 127 9.20 18.86 0.33
C SER A 127 9.76 19.15 -1.05
N SER A 128 11.09 19.14 -1.20
CA SER A 128 11.75 19.29 -2.50
C SER A 128 11.41 18.16 -3.47
N ALA A 129 11.45 16.90 -3.00
CA ALA A 129 11.15 15.73 -3.80
C ALA A 129 9.67 15.71 -4.26
N VAL A 130 8.73 16.05 -3.37
CA VAL A 130 7.31 16.16 -3.72
C VAL A 130 7.07 17.28 -4.72
N LYS A 131 7.69 18.45 -4.54
CA LYS A 131 7.64 19.55 -5.51
C LYS A 131 8.24 19.17 -6.87
N ALA A 132 9.23 18.27 -6.90
CA ALA A 132 9.76 17.70 -8.14
C ALA A 132 8.82 16.64 -8.77
N GLY A 133 7.75 16.22 -8.08
CA GLY A 133 6.73 15.30 -8.58
C GLY A 133 6.91 13.85 -8.11
N GLN A 134 7.65 13.62 -7.03
CA GLN A 134 7.82 12.29 -6.44
C GLN A 134 6.76 12.00 -5.37
N ASN A 135 6.35 10.75 -5.19
CA ASN A 135 5.53 10.37 -4.05
C ASN A 135 6.39 10.22 -2.77
N VAL A 136 5.76 10.39 -1.61
CA VAL A 136 6.43 10.37 -0.31
C VAL A 136 7.24 9.09 -0.07
N TYR A 137 6.70 7.91 -0.40
CA TYR A 137 7.42 6.66 -0.20
C TYR A 137 8.68 6.57 -1.07
N HIS A 138 8.56 6.96 -2.34
CA HIS A 138 9.71 7.00 -3.25
C HIS A 138 10.78 7.98 -2.75
N ALA A 139 10.37 9.20 -2.32
CA ALA A 139 11.28 10.21 -1.79
C ALA A 139 12.05 9.72 -0.56
N ILE A 140 11.39 9.01 0.37
CA ILE A 140 12.03 8.39 1.53
C ILE A 140 13.09 7.37 1.10
N GLN A 141 12.74 6.45 0.19
CA GLN A 141 13.64 5.39 -0.24
C GLN A 141 14.81 5.89 -1.11
N ALA A 142 14.54 6.86 -1.99
CA ALA A 142 15.55 7.45 -2.86
C ALA A 142 16.64 8.26 -2.10
N ASN A 143 16.28 8.78 -0.93
CA ASN A 143 17.18 9.57 -0.09
C ASN A 143 17.64 8.83 1.18
N ASN A 144 17.32 7.53 1.30
CA ASN A 144 17.68 6.68 2.45
C ASN A 144 17.29 7.29 3.81
N LEU A 145 16.10 7.89 3.90
CA LEU A 145 15.61 8.49 5.13
C LEU A 145 15.14 7.41 6.12
N SER A 146 15.46 7.57 7.40
CA SER A 146 15.09 6.64 8.49
C SER A 146 13.64 6.78 8.96
N VAL A 147 12.81 7.56 8.28
CA VAL A 147 11.41 7.81 8.63
C VAL A 147 10.45 6.92 7.84
N SER A 148 9.32 6.54 8.44
CA SER A 148 8.26 5.86 7.71
C SER A 148 7.30 6.84 7.05
N LYS A 149 6.52 6.38 6.04
CA LYS A 149 5.60 7.24 5.30
C LYS A 149 4.45 7.81 6.16
N THR A 150 3.97 7.06 7.16
CA THR A 150 2.78 7.43 7.96
C THR A 150 2.98 8.70 8.77
N PRO A 151 4.08 8.87 9.56
CA PRO A 151 4.39 10.14 10.20
C PRO A 151 4.52 11.30 9.22
N VAL A 152 5.16 11.10 8.06
CA VAL A 152 5.32 12.15 7.04
C VAL A 152 3.97 12.66 6.55
N TYR A 153 3.03 11.75 6.18
CA TYR A 153 1.68 12.19 5.79
C TYR A 153 0.96 12.93 6.90
N ARG A 154 1.10 12.48 8.16
CA ARG A 154 0.53 13.18 9.33
C ARG A 154 1.12 14.57 9.49
N HIS A 155 2.44 14.74 9.34
CA HIS A 155 3.10 16.04 9.43
C HIS A 155 2.64 17.01 8.33
N ILE A 156 2.44 16.50 7.10
CA ILE A 156 1.86 17.30 6.00
C ILE A 156 0.42 17.69 6.33
N GLU A 157 -0.37 16.77 6.87
CA GLU A 157 -1.76 17.01 7.25
C GLU A 157 -1.90 18.05 8.37
N CYS A 158 -0.99 18.00 9.36
CA CYS A 158 -0.94 18.97 10.46
C CYS A 158 -0.30 20.33 10.05
N GLY A 159 0.16 20.47 8.81
CA GLY A 159 0.77 21.72 8.32
C GLY A 159 2.18 21.98 8.87
N TYR A 160 2.88 20.93 9.30
CA TYR A 160 4.27 21.05 9.80
C TYR A 160 5.31 21.12 8.69
N TYR A 161 4.94 20.73 7.47
CA TYR A 161 5.78 20.80 6.27
C TYR A 161 5.39 22.00 5.42
N THR A 162 6.31 22.46 4.58
CA THR A 162 6.05 23.55 3.62
C THR A 162 5.16 23.13 2.45
N ILE A 163 4.97 21.82 2.26
CA ILE A 163 4.03 21.24 1.30
C ILE A 163 2.70 20.91 1.98
N SER A 164 1.64 20.88 1.18
CA SER A 164 0.29 20.56 1.59
C SER A 164 -0.24 19.29 0.87
N LYS A 165 -1.44 18.84 1.21
CA LYS A 165 -2.09 17.69 0.53
C LYS A 165 -2.26 17.90 -0.99
N ILE A 166 -2.39 19.14 -1.45
CA ILE A 166 -2.58 19.46 -2.90
C ILE A 166 -1.29 19.21 -3.68
N ASP A 167 -0.13 19.36 -3.05
CA ASP A 167 1.16 19.16 -3.68
C ASP A 167 1.49 17.68 -3.90
N LEU A 168 0.75 16.78 -3.23
CA LEU A 168 0.97 15.34 -3.33
C LEU A 168 0.52 14.80 -4.69
N PRO A 169 1.27 13.90 -5.32
CA PRO A 169 0.83 13.17 -6.50
C PRO A 169 -0.51 12.46 -6.24
N ARG A 170 -1.47 12.60 -7.14
CA ARG A 170 -2.81 12.01 -7.04
C ARG A 170 -3.69 12.56 -5.91
N ALA A 171 -3.49 13.80 -5.51
CA ALA A 171 -4.36 14.47 -4.53
C ALA A 171 -5.84 14.51 -4.98
N ALA A 172 -6.10 14.64 -6.28
CA ALA A 172 -7.44 14.63 -6.86
C ALA A 172 -7.81 13.27 -7.45
N LYS A 173 -9.03 12.77 -7.13
CA LYS A 173 -9.63 11.57 -7.74
C LYS A 173 -10.81 12.00 -8.61
N PHE A 174 -10.76 11.63 -9.90
CA PHE A 174 -11.85 11.88 -10.83
C PHE A 174 -12.75 10.65 -10.95
N LYS A 175 -14.08 10.85 -11.09
CA LYS A 175 -15.01 9.76 -11.39
C LYS A 175 -14.72 9.23 -12.81
N PRO A 176 -14.63 7.90 -13.00
CA PRO A 176 -14.48 7.33 -14.34
C PRO A 176 -15.69 7.68 -15.21
N ARG A 177 -15.46 8.00 -16.49
CA ARG A 177 -16.53 8.20 -17.47
C ARG A 177 -17.10 6.84 -17.85
N LYS A 178 -18.41 6.79 -18.17
CA LYS A 178 -19.04 5.59 -18.76
C LYS A 178 -18.39 5.28 -20.11
N GLU A 179 -17.89 4.06 -20.23
CA GLU A 179 -17.32 3.58 -21.49
C GLU A 179 -18.41 3.30 -22.51
N ARG A 180 -18.12 3.57 -23.79
CA ARG A 180 -18.98 3.19 -24.92
C ARG A 180 -18.65 1.73 -25.30
N LYS A 181 -19.64 0.95 -25.80
CA LYS A 181 -19.42 -0.39 -26.32
C LYS A 181 -18.42 -0.31 -27.49
N GLY A 182 -17.27 -0.99 -27.33
CA GLY A 182 -16.25 -1.13 -28.37
C GLY A 182 -16.47 -2.37 -29.23
N GLU A 183 -15.62 -2.57 -30.22
CA GLU A 183 -15.51 -3.83 -30.94
C GLU A 183 -14.95 -4.92 -30.04
N TYR A 184 -15.47 -6.14 -30.18
CA TYR A 184 -15.09 -7.28 -29.37
C TYR A 184 -14.48 -8.40 -30.22
N VAL A 185 -13.59 -9.18 -29.60
CA VAL A 185 -12.99 -10.37 -30.21
C VAL A 185 -14.10 -11.38 -30.58
N PRO A 186 -14.13 -11.92 -31.82
CA PRO A 186 -15.09 -12.93 -32.22
C PRO A 186 -15.04 -14.17 -31.32
N LYS A 187 -16.21 -14.79 -31.04
CA LYS A 187 -16.29 -15.96 -30.17
C LYS A 187 -15.43 -17.15 -30.63
N GLY A 188 -15.30 -17.37 -31.95
CA GLY A 188 -14.47 -18.43 -32.49
C GLY A 188 -12.99 -18.35 -32.16
N VAL A 189 -12.46 -17.12 -31.98
CA VAL A 189 -11.04 -16.87 -31.63
C VAL A 189 -10.74 -17.29 -30.18
N LYS A 190 -11.76 -17.34 -29.32
CA LYS A 190 -11.63 -17.65 -27.91
C LYS A 190 -11.72 -19.12 -27.53
N ILE A 191 -11.95 -20.00 -28.50
CA ILE A 191 -12.05 -21.45 -28.28
C ILE A 191 -10.67 -21.94 -27.76
N GLY A 192 -10.63 -22.51 -26.54
CA GLY A 192 -9.42 -22.97 -25.89
C GLY A 192 -8.54 -21.84 -25.37
N ARG A 193 -9.08 -20.58 -25.25
CA ARG A 193 -8.38 -19.37 -24.78
C ARG A 193 -9.20 -18.56 -23.79
N SER A 194 -10.14 -19.18 -23.10
CA SER A 194 -10.94 -18.54 -22.07
C SER A 194 -10.08 -18.26 -20.80
N PHE A 195 -10.62 -17.50 -19.88
CA PHE A 195 -9.97 -17.32 -18.57
C PHE A 195 -9.90 -18.63 -17.76
N GLU A 196 -10.89 -19.51 -17.95
CA GLU A 196 -10.88 -20.85 -17.37
C GLU A 196 -9.73 -21.70 -17.95
N ASP A 197 -9.55 -21.68 -19.29
CA ASP A 197 -8.41 -22.34 -19.95
C ASP A 197 -7.07 -21.77 -19.46
N PHE A 198 -6.99 -20.46 -19.21
CA PHE A 198 -5.82 -19.81 -18.62
C PHE A 198 -5.49 -20.34 -17.22
N MET A 199 -6.51 -20.46 -16.36
CA MET A 199 -6.32 -20.98 -14.99
C MET A 199 -5.86 -22.43 -15.01
N LEU A 200 -6.47 -23.29 -15.86
CA LEU A 200 -6.05 -24.68 -16.05
C LEU A 200 -4.60 -24.76 -16.56
N PHE A 201 -4.24 -23.90 -17.51
CA PHE A 201 -2.87 -23.85 -18.02
C PHE A 201 -1.86 -23.49 -16.94
N LEU A 202 -2.17 -22.54 -16.05
CA LEU A 202 -1.30 -22.18 -14.94
C LEU A 202 -1.20 -23.27 -13.87
N GLU A 203 -2.27 -24.02 -13.61
CA GLU A 203 -2.26 -25.17 -12.72
C GLU A 203 -1.33 -26.28 -13.25
N GLU A 204 -1.37 -26.53 -14.55
CA GLU A 204 -0.46 -27.49 -15.22
C GLU A 204 1.00 -26.98 -15.32
N ASN A 205 1.21 -25.66 -15.33
CA ASN A 205 2.49 -25.01 -15.52
C ASN A 205 2.77 -23.94 -14.44
N PRO A 206 2.89 -24.30 -13.15
CA PRO A 206 2.93 -23.36 -12.03
C PRO A 206 4.16 -22.44 -11.99
N SER A 207 5.21 -22.76 -12.74
CA SER A 207 6.41 -21.93 -12.83
C SER A 207 6.39 -20.94 -13.98
N THR A 208 5.32 -20.94 -14.79
CA THR A 208 5.24 -20.09 -15.98
C THR A 208 4.79 -18.68 -15.58
N ASN A 209 5.58 -17.69 -15.93
CA ASN A 209 5.23 -16.29 -15.79
C ASN A 209 4.26 -15.89 -16.91
N TYR A 210 3.40 -14.91 -16.65
CA TYR A 210 2.53 -14.35 -17.65
C TYR A 210 2.58 -12.83 -17.68
N VAL A 211 2.13 -12.28 -18.80
CA VAL A 211 2.09 -10.83 -19.04
C VAL A 211 0.64 -10.42 -19.27
N GLU A 212 0.15 -9.50 -18.47
CA GLU A 212 -1.16 -8.87 -18.70
C GLU A 212 -1.02 -7.79 -19.76
N MET A 213 -1.98 -7.77 -20.70
CA MET A 213 -2.06 -6.77 -21.76
C MET A 213 -3.34 -5.95 -21.64
N ASP A 214 -3.24 -4.67 -22.01
CA ASP A 214 -4.39 -3.77 -22.06
C ASP A 214 -4.12 -2.62 -23.04
N THR A 215 -5.14 -1.82 -23.34
CA THR A 215 -5.00 -0.64 -24.21
C THR A 215 -5.39 0.63 -23.46
N VAL A 216 -4.44 1.54 -23.29
CA VAL A 216 -4.71 2.87 -22.76
C VAL A 216 -5.19 3.76 -23.89
N ILE A 217 -6.44 4.19 -23.78
CA ILE A 217 -7.07 5.13 -24.72
C ILE A 217 -6.89 6.56 -24.20
N GLY A 218 -6.37 7.44 -25.04
CA GLY A 218 -6.36 8.87 -24.82
C GLY A 218 -7.63 9.52 -25.38
N ARG A 219 -7.50 10.32 -26.45
CA ARG A 219 -8.61 10.83 -27.22
C ARG A 219 -9.27 9.72 -28.05
N ILE A 220 -10.60 9.69 -28.10
CA ILE A 220 -11.34 8.74 -28.94
C ILE A 220 -11.00 8.97 -30.40
N GLY A 221 -10.61 7.92 -31.11
CA GLY A 221 -10.24 7.96 -32.54
C GLY A 221 -8.82 8.47 -32.80
N GLY A 222 -8.03 8.77 -31.77
CA GLY A 222 -6.60 9.10 -31.86
C GLY A 222 -5.70 7.89 -31.63
N LYS A 223 -4.38 8.16 -31.51
CA LYS A 223 -3.40 7.13 -31.12
C LYS A 223 -3.74 6.52 -29.77
N VAL A 224 -3.37 5.26 -29.58
CA VAL A 224 -3.55 4.51 -28.33
C VAL A 224 -2.24 3.82 -27.91
N ILE A 225 -2.10 3.45 -26.65
CA ILE A 225 -0.92 2.75 -26.14
C ILE A 225 -1.33 1.34 -25.75
N MET A 226 -0.80 0.32 -26.42
CA MET A 226 -0.90 -1.07 -26.03
C MET A 226 0.13 -1.35 -24.95
N THR A 227 -0.31 -1.72 -23.76
CA THR A 227 0.53 -1.90 -22.57
C THR A 227 0.72 -3.37 -22.24
N PHE A 228 1.89 -3.69 -21.71
CA PHE A 228 2.30 -5.04 -21.30
C PHE A 228 2.80 -4.96 -19.87
N GLN A 229 2.25 -5.78 -19.00
CA GLN A 229 2.58 -5.84 -17.58
C GLN A 229 3.15 -7.21 -17.21
N PHE A 230 4.44 -7.29 -16.89
CA PHE A 230 5.07 -8.46 -16.30
C PHE A 230 4.64 -8.59 -14.84
N VAL A 231 3.77 -9.54 -14.57
CA VAL A 231 3.08 -9.65 -13.27
C VAL A 231 4.02 -9.96 -12.13
N ASN A 232 4.97 -10.87 -12.34
CA ASN A 232 5.93 -11.34 -11.31
C ASN A 232 6.89 -10.26 -10.80
N VAL A 233 7.18 -9.24 -11.59
CA VAL A 233 8.12 -8.15 -11.27
C VAL A 233 7.48 -6.76 -11.36
N ASP A 234 6.19 -6.71 -11.64
CA ASP A 234 5.38 -5.48 -11.71
C ASP A 234 5.96 -4.42 -12.68
N PHE A 235 6.61 -4.90 -13.75
CA PHE A 235 7.26 -4.08 -14.76
C PHE A 235 6.34 -3.90 -15.96
N MET A 236 6.24 -2.66 -16.47
CA MET A 236 5.37 -2.30 -17.57
C MET A 236 6.11 -1.59 -18.70
N PHE A 237 5.74 -1.88 -19.94
CA PHE A 237 6.10 -1.09 -21.09
C PHE A 237 4.90 -0.89 -22.02
N GLY A 238 5.03 -0.05 -23.03
CA GLY A 238 3.94 0.21 -23.97
C GLY A 238 4.41 0.42 -25.38
N LEU A 239 3.56 0.06 -26.34
CA LEU A 239 3.75 0.30 -27.76
C LEU A 239 2.70 1.33 -28.22
N LEU A 240 3.17 2.37 -28.92
CA LEU A 240 2.31 3.42 -29.46
C LEU A 240 1.69 2.92 -30.79
N LEU A 241 0.38 2.82 -30.83
CA LEU A 241 -0.40 2.46 -31.99
C LEU A 241 -1.02 3.72 -32.62
N ASN A 242 -1.00 3.81 -33.94
CA ASN A 242 -1.65 4.91 -34.66
C ASN A 242 -3.18 4.86 -34.55
N ASN A 243 -3.74 3.65 -34.42
CA ASN A 243 -5.16 3.44 -34.22
C ASN A 243 -5.41 2.14 -33.43
N LYS A 244 -6.63 1.96 -32.92
CA LYS A 244 -7.03 0.79 -32.13
C LYS A 244 -7.59 -0.31 -33.05
N THR A 245 -6.74 -0.91 -33.92
CA THR A 245 -7.13 -2.01 -34.83
C THR A 245 -6.23 -3.23 -34.65
N ALA A 246 -6.74 -4.40 -35.01
CA ALA A 246 -5.99 -5.65 -35.00
C ALA A 246 -4.76 -5.60 -35.91
N ALA A 247 -4.90 -5.03 -37.11
CA ALA A 247 -3.80 -4.90 -38.04
C ALA A 247 -2.64 -4.06 -37.51
N GLU A 248 -2.95 -2.91 -36.87
CA GLU A 248 -1.90 -2.06 -36.25
C GLU A 248 -1.26 -2.78 -35.07
N ALA A 249 -2.02 -3.45 -34.21
CA ALA A 249 -1.50 -4.22 -33.10
C ALA A 249 -0.59 -5.35 -33.60
N ALA A 250 -1.00 -6.12 -34.59
CA ALA A 250 -0.21 -7.15 -35.24
C ALA A 250 1.12 -6.61 -35.81
N SER A 251 1.05 -5.48 -36.53
CA SER A 251 2.26 -4.81 -37.07
C SER A 251 3.25 -4.41 -35.97
N LYS A 252 2.77 -3.88 -34.84
CA LYS A 252 3.61 -3.47 -33.72
C LYS A 252 4.23 -4.67 -32.98
N ILE A 253 3.48 -5.77 -32.85
CA ILE A 253 4.01 -7.03 -32.29
C ILE A 253 5.10 -7.62 -33.20
N GLN A 254 4.89 -7.61 -34.51
CA GLN A 254 5.90 -8.07 -35.47
C GLN A 254 7.18 -7.23 -35.33
N ALA A 255 7.08 -5.91 -35.33
CA ALA A 255 8.21 -5.02 -35.13
C ALA A 255 8.92 -5.25 -33.78
N LEU A 256 8.17 -5.55 -32.70
CA LEU A 256 8.75 -5.91 -31.42
C LEU A 256 9.53 -7.23 -31.49
N LYS A 257 9.00 -8.25 -32.13
CA LYS A 257 9.68 -9.54 -32.34
C LYS A 257 10.98 -9.38 -33.13
N GLU A 258 10.97 -8.59 -34.21
CA GLU A 258 12.16 -8.25 -35.01
C GLU A 258 13.21 -7.51 -34.15
N LYS A 259 12.76 -6.55 -33.36
CA LYS A 259 13.64 -5.81 -32.44
C LYS A 259 14.27 -6.74 -31.40
N LEU A 260 13.50 -7.59 -30.74
CA LEU A 260 14.03 -8.58 -29.78
C LEU A 260 15.04 -9.49 -30.44
N ARG A 261 14.75 -9.99 -31.63
CA ARG A 261 15.69 -10.83 -32.43
C ARG A 261 16.99 -10.10 -32.71
N SER A 262 16.95 -8.79 -33.00
CA SER A 262 18.18 -8.00 -33.20
C SER A 262 19.08 -7.90 -31.96
N PHE A 263 18.51 -8.08 -30.77
CA PHE A 263 19.20 -8.19 -29.48
C PHE A 263 19.59 -9.64 -29.12
N GLY A 264 19.35 -10.62 -30.02
CA GLY A 264 19.57 -12.03 -29.75
C GLY A 264 18.54 -12.66 -28.79
N LEU A 265 17.38 -12.01 -28.59
CA LEU A 265 16.32 -12.44 -27.68
C LEU A 265 15.16 -13.05 -28.45
N LYS A 266 14.50 -14.06 -27.86
CA LYS A 266 13.27 -14.65 -28.40
C LYS A 266 12.05 -14.05 -27.69
N PHE A 267 10.97 -13.82 -28.46
CA PHE A 267 9.73 -13.27 -27.92
C PHE A 267 9.11 -14.24 -26.91
N GLY A 268 9.00 -15.53 -27.24
CA GLY A 268 8.38 -16.53 -26.35
C GLY A 268 9.10 -16.72 -25.01
N ASP A 269 10.43 -16.50 -24.95
CA ASP A 269 11.18 -16.60 -23.68
C ASP A 269 10.78 -15.49 -22.71
N ALA A 270 10.49 -14.28 -23.22
CA ALA A 270 10.06 -13.15 -22.42
C ALA A 270 8.55 -13.13 -22.18
N PHE A 271 7.77 -13.61 -23.14
CA PHE A 271 6.31 -13.57 -23.17
C PHE A 271 5.69 -14.97 -23.34
N PRO A 272 5.94 -15.92 -22.44
CA PRO A 272 5.43 -17.29 -22.59
C PRO A 272 3.91 -17.38 -22.60
N VAL A 273 3.25 -16.48 -21.86
CA VAL A 273 1.78 -16.41 -21.77
C VAL A 273 1.34 -14.95 -21.75
N LEU A 274 0.33 -14.63 -22.55
CA LEU A 274 -0.33 -13.32 -22.63
C LEU A 274 -1.77 -13.43 -22.14
N LEU A 275 -2.18 -12.58 -21.23
CA LEU A 275 -3.57 -12.45 -20.78
C LEU A 275 -4.09 -11.05 -21.14
N THR A 276 -5.20 -11.01 -21.89
CA THR A 276 -5.76 -9.73 -22.37
C THR A 276 -7.27 -9.64 -22.12
N ASP A 277 -7.83 -8.45 -22.33
CA ASP A 277 -9.29 -8.29 -22.40
C ASP A 277 -9.84 -8.69 -23.78
N ASN A 278 -11.13 -8.40 -24.00
CA ASN A 278 -11.83 -8.74 -25.22
C ASN A 278 -11.79 -7.60 -26.28
N GLY A 279 -10.79 -6.73 -26.25
CA GLY A 279 -10.65 -5.65 -27.22
C GLY A 279 -10.44 -6.17 -28.65
N GLY A 280 -11.08 -5.55 -29.64
CA GLY A 280 -10.99 -5.97 -31.05
C GLY A 280 -9.56 -5.91 -31.61
N GLU A 281 -8.68 -5.08 -31.04
CA GLU A 281 -7.25 -5.01 -31.38
C GLU A 281 -6.48 -6.31 -31.11
N PHE A 282 -6.99 -7.18 -30.23
CA PHE A 282 -6.38 -8.45 -29.88
C PHE A 282 -6.97 -9.64 -30.65
N SER A 283 -7.75 -9.38 -31.71
CA SER A 283 -8.42 -10.47 -32.48
C SER A 283 -7.50 -11.25 -33.41
N ASP A 284 -6.35 -10.70 -33.81
CA ASP A 284 -5.34 -11.40 -34.60
C ASP A 284 -4.39 -12.21 -33.70
N VAL A 285 -4.94 -13.29 -33.12
CA VAL A 285 -4.19 -14.17 -32.20
C VAL A 285 -2.94 -14.77 -32.85
N PHE A 286 -3.02 -15.05 -34.17
CA PHE A 286 -1.89 -15.64 -34.91
C PHE A 286 -0.66 -14.74 -34.82
N ALA A 287 -0.83 -13.43 -35.01
CA ALA A 287 0.27 -12.47 -34.92
C ALA A 287 0.90 -12.40 -33.53
N PHE A 288 0.16 -12.65 -32.45
CA PHE A 288 0.68 -12.68 -31.10
C PHE A 288 1.35 -14.00 -30.76
N GLU A 289 0.71 -15.14 -31.06
CA GLU A 289 1.16 -16.46 -30.63
C GLU A 289 2.36 -16.99 -31.43
N ASN A 290 2.44 -16.69 -32.74
CA ASN A 290 3.48 -17.25 -33.59
C ASN A 290 4.69 -16.33 -33.73
N GLY A 291 5.88 -16.93 -33.72
CA GLY A 291 7.14 -16.24 -33.95
C GLY A 291 7.32 -15.79 -35.41
N LEU A 292 8.49 -15.18 -35.68
CA LEU A 292 8.86 -14.72 -37.03
C LEU A 292 8.95 -15.84 -38.07
N ASN A 293 9.06 -17.09 -37.63
CA ASN A 293 9.10 -18.28 -38.47
C ASN A 293 7.74 -19.01 -38.53
N GLU A 294 6.65 -18.34 -38.07
CA GLU A 294 5.30 -18.87 -37.98
C GLU A 294 5.15 -20.07 -37.02
N GLU A 295 6.16 -20.38 -36.20
CA GLU A 295 6.08 -21.39 -35.16
C GLU A 295 5.49 -20.80 -33.86
N PRO A 296 4.66 -21.57 -33.12
CA PRO A 296 4.09 -21.12 -31.86
C PRO A 296 5.20 -20.82 -30.83
N GLU A 297 5.24 -19.60 -30.30
CA GLU A 297 6.18 -19.15 -29.27
C GLU A 297 5.50 -18.75 -27.97
N THR A 298 4.23 -18.41 -28.02
CA THR A 298 3.47 -17.79 -26.92
C THR A 298 2.06 -18.37 -26.90
N LYS A 299 1.44 -18.40 -25.72
CA LYS A 299 0.00 -18.67 -25.59
C LYS A 299 -0.75 -17.43 -25.18
N MET A 300 -1.90 -17.16 -25.80
CA MET A 300 -2.73 -16.01 -25.53
C MET A 300 -4.10 -16.43 -24.97
N PHE A 301 -4.53 -15.78 -23.89
CA PHE A 301 -5.81 -16.01 -23.24
C PHE A 301 -6.60 -14.71 -23.06
N PHE A 302 -7.91 -14.83 -22.96
CA PHE A 302 -8.83 -13.72 -22.84
C PHE A 302 -9.57 -13.75 -21.51
N CYS A 303 -9.63 -12.60 -20.83
CA CYS A 303 -10.50 -12.42 -19.68
C CYS A 303 -11.97 -12.50 -20.05
N ASP A 304 -12.82 -12.73 -19.06
CA ASP A 304 -14.26 -12.64 -19.23
C ASP A 304 -14.70 -11.19 -19.49
N PRO A 305 -15.78 -10.97 -20.21
CA PRO A 305 -16.33 -9.64 -20.42
C PRO A 305 -16.71 -8.97 -19.09
N ASN A 306 -16.29 -7.72 -18.89
CA ASN A 306 -16.55 -6.93 -17.68
C ASN A 306 -15.98 -7.54 -16.38
N ALA A 307 -14.87 -8.27 -16.45
CA ALA A 307 -14.19 -8.88 -15.32
C ALA A 307 -12.83 -8.23 -15.04
N PRO A 308 -12.77 -6.94 -14.64
CA PRO A 308 -11.50 -6.23 -14.40
C PRO A 308 -10.65 -6.88 -13.32
N TYR A 309 -11.26 -7.56 -12.35
CA TYR A 309 -10.57 -8.28 -11.29
C TYR A 309 -9.66 -9.42 -11.78
N GLN A 310 -9.80 -9.85 -13.05
CA GLN A 310 -8.96 -10.87 -13.66
C GLN A 310 -7.61 -10.34 -14.15
N LYS A 311 -7.45 -8.99 -14.26
CA LYS A 311 -6.19 -8.30 -14.63
C LYS A 311 -5.82 -7.19 -13.61
N PRO A 312 -5.62 -7.51 -12.34
CA PRO A 312 -5.44 -6.48 -11.30
C PRO A 312 -4.11 -5.72 -11.42
N HIS A 313 -3.08 -6.33 -12.00
CA HIS A 313 -1.73 -5.75 -12.03
C HIS A 313 -1.62 -4.62 -13.06
N VAL A 314 -2.13 -4.84 -14.27
CA VAL A 314 -2.11 -3.80 -15.32
C VAL A 314 -2.95 -2.58 -14.92
N GLU A 315 -4.09 -2.79 -14.25
CA GLU A 315 -4.93 -1.69 -13.76
C GLU A 315 -4.24 -0.84 -12.68
N ASN A 316 -3.52 -1.49 -11.76
CA ASN A 316 -2.73 -0.80 -10.74
C ASN A 316 -1.65 0.09 -11.37
N ASN A 317 -0.94 -0.40 -12.38
CA ASN A 317 0.08 0.37 -13.06
C ASN A 317 -0.49 1.45 -13.99
N HIS A 318 -1.67 1.23 -14.58
CA HIS A 318 -2.40 2.31 -15.27
C HIS A 318 -2.73 3.48 -14.33
N THR A 319 -2.91 3.22 -13.05
CA THR A 319 -3.06 4.30 -12.06
C THR A 319 -1.79 5.14 -11.92
N LEU A 320 -0.58 4.53 -12.05
CA LEU A 320 0.69 5.28 -12.11
C LEU A 320 0.78 6.11 -13.39
N PHE A 321 0.44 5.52 -14.52
CA PHE A 321 0.38 6.20 -15.79
C PHE A 321 -0.58 7.40 -15.75
N ARG A 322 -1.78 7.23 -15.18
CA ARG A 322 -2.77 8.29 -15.01
C ARG A 322 -2.38 9.37 -14.00
N GLY A 323 -1.38 9.13 -13.17
CA GLY A 323 -0.74 10.17 -12.35
C GLY A 323 0.14 11.13 -13.17
N ILE A 324 0.64 10.69 -14.33
CA ILE A 324 1.47 11.47 -15.25
C ILE A 324 0.60 12.05 -16.38
N VAL A 325 -0.31 11.26 -16.93
CA VAL A 325 -1.11 11.56 -18.13
C VAL A 325 -2.58 11.59 -17.78
N GLU A 326 -3.22 12.71 -17.95
CA GLU A 326 -4.65 12.88 -17.65
C GLU A 326 -5.53 12.00 -18.54
N THR A 327 -6.70 11.62 -18.01
CA THR A 327 -7.68 10.87 -18.79
C THR A 327 -8.22 11.73 -19.92
N GLY A 328 -8.18 11.20 -21.15
CA GLY A 328 -8.64 11.91 -22.35
C GLY A 328 -7.57 12.78 -23.03
N ALA A 329 -6.33 12.79 -22.53
CA ALA A 329 -5.21 13.42 -23.20
C ALA A 329 -5.00 12.81 -24.60
N SER A 330 -4.67 13.64 -25.61
CA SER A 330 -4.31 13.13 -26.94
C SER A 330 -2.88 12.59 -26.94
N PHE A 331 -2.68 11.47 -27.63
CA PHE A 331 -1.36 10.90 -27.91
C PHE A 331 -0.92 11.15 -29.35
N ASP A 332 -1.67 11.96 -30.14
CA ASP A 332 -1.48 12.10 -31.58
C ASP A 332 -0.10 12.67 -31.94
N ASP A 333 0.41 13.59 -31.09
CA ASP A 333 1.73 14.20 -31.27
C ASP A 333 2.87 13.40 -30.61
N TRP A 334 2.54 12.26 -29.96
CA TRP A 334 3.54 11.48 -29.26
C TRP A 334 4.33 10.54 -30.18
N THR A 335 5.57 10.32 -29.82
CA THR A 335 6.47 9.33 -30.39
C THR A 335 6.57 8.11 -29.48
N GLN A 336 7.14 7.00 -29.98
CA GLN A 336 7.43 5.83 -29.14
C GLN A 336 8.39 6.21 -28.01
N ASP A 337 9.33 7.13 -28.21
CA ASP A 337 10.28 7.55 -27.18
C ASP A 337 9.60 8.30 -26.03
N ASN A 338 8.54 9.09 -26.31
CA ASN A 338 7.74 9.70 -25.27
C ASN A 338 7.05 8.63 -24.38
N VAL A 339 6.53 7.57 -25.00
CA VAL A 339 5.93 6.43 -24.27
C VAL A 339 6.98 5.69 -23.43
N ASN A 340 8.16 5.42 -24.02
CA ASN A 340 9.29 4.77 -23.36
C ASN A 340 9.77 5.58 -22.13
N LEU A 341 9.84 6.92 -22.26
CA LEU A 341 10.22 7.80 -21.15
C LEU A 341 9.24 7.68 -19.99
N ILE A 342 7.93 7.72 -20.25
CA ILE A 342 6.91 7.59 -19.20
C ILE A 342 7.07 6.26 -18.48
N PHE A 343 7.16 5.14 -19.20
CA PHE A 343 7.28 3.83 -18.59
C PHE A 343 8.63 3.62 -17.89
N SER A 344 9.72 4.26 -18.35
CA SER A 344 10.99 4.28 -17.64
C SER A 344 10.85 4.91 -16.25
N HIS A 345 10.16 6.05 -16.14
CA HIS A 345 9.89 6.68 -14.85
C HIS A 345 8.95 5.84 -13.97
N ILE A 346 7.89 5.23 -14.53
CA ILE A 346 6.97 4.35 -13.80
C ILE A 346 7.71 3.14 -13.21
N ASN A 347 8.57 2.49 -14.00
CA ASN A 347 9.33 1.33 -13.56
C ASN A 347 10.43 1.67 -12.54
N ALA A 348 10.94 2.89 -12.53
CA ALA A 348 11.94 3.35 -11.57
C ALA A 348 11.38 3.70 -10.19
N VAL A 349 10.04 3.74 -10.02
CA VAL A 349 9.40 4.03 -8.73
C VAL A 349 9.72 2.94 -7.71
N LYS A 350 10.24 3.34 -6.54
CA LYS A 350 10.49 2.43 -5.42
C LYS A 350 9.18 1.91 -4.84
N ARG A 351 9.08 0.59 -4.62
CA ARG A 351 7.83 -0.10 -4.23
C ARG A 351 7.99 -0.83 -2.89
N LYS A 352 6.98 -0.70 -2.03
CA LYS A 352 6.99 -1.34 -0.71
C LYS A 352 7.03 -2.87 -0.82
N GLN A 353 6.28 -3.44 -1.77
CA GLN A 353 6.23 -4.90 -1.99
C GLN A 353 7.59 -5.50 -2.38
N PHE A 354 8.50 -4.69 -2.93
CA PHE A 354 9.86 -5.10 -3.27
C PHE A 354 10.91 -4.57 -2.27
N ASN A 355 10.52 -4.31 -1.03
CA ASN A 355 11.41 -3.81 0.02
C ASN A 355 12.20 -2.56 -0.41
N GLY A 356 11.56 -1.63 -1.11
CA GLY A 356 12.19 -0.39 -1.58
C GLY A 356 12.96 -0.51 -2.90
N LYS A 357 12.98 -1.66 -3.55
CA LYS A 357 13.46 -1.79 -4.94
C LYS A 357 12.38 -1.31 -5.92
N SER A 358 12.80 -0.95 -7.12
CA SER A 358 11.91 -0.59 -8.21
C SER A 358 11.53 -1.81 -9.06
N ALA A 359 10.50 -1.66 -9.90
CA ALA A 359 10.17 -2.67 -10.90
C ALA A 359 11.31 -2.88 -11.90
N TYR A 360 12.03 -1.80 -12.27
CA TYR A 360 13.22 -1.89 -13.11
C TYR A 360 14.32 -2.72 -12.45
N ASP A 361 14.58 -2.54 -11.15
CA ASP A 361 15.58 -3.34 -10.42
C ASP A 361 15.19 -4.82 -10.42
N MET A 362 13.92 -5.14 -10.17
CA MET A 362 13.41 -6.51 -10.16
C MET A 362 13.46 -7.14 -11.54
N PHE A 363 13.04 -6.42 -12.58
CA PHE A 363 13.08 -6.90 -13.96
C PHE A 363 14.50 -7.16 -14.45
N SER A 364 15.41 -6.23 -14.18
CA SER A 364 16.83 -6.38 -14.57
C SER A 364 17.51 -7.57 -13.88
N PHE A 365 17.06 -7.93 -12.67
CA PHE A 365 17.56 -9.10 -11.94
C PHE A 365 16.96 -10.41 -12.47
N THR A 366 15.64 -10.43 -12.74
CA THR A 366 14.90 -11.65 -13.09
C THR A 366 15.06 -12.02 -14.56
N TYR A 367 15.08 -11.03 -15.44
CA TYR A 367 15.21 -11.21 -16.89
C TYR A 367 16.58 -10.73 -17.36
N SER A 368 16.73 -9.47 -17.76
CA SER A 368 18.02 -8.84 -18.04
C SER A 368 17.88 -7.34 -18.31
N LYS A 369 18.99 -6.60 -18.26
CA LYS A 369 19.04 -5.19 -18.68
C LYS A 369 18.90 -5.04 -20.20
N GLU A 370 19.41 -5.99 -20.92
CA GLU A 370 19.37 -6.05 -22.40
C GLU A 370 17.90 -6.16 -22.85
N LEU A 371 17.09 -7.01 -22.20
CA LEU A 371 15.66 -7.10 -22.49
C LEU A 371 14.95 -5.78 -22.15
N ALA A 372 15.24 -5.15 -21.01
CA ALA A 372 14.66 -3.85 -20.68
C ALA A 372 14.95 -2.79 -21.75
N ALA A 373 16.21 -2.74 -22.23
CA ALA A 373 16.65 -1.83 -23.30
C ALA A 373 15.97 -2.16 -24.65
N ALA A 374 15.84 -3.45 -24.98
CA ALA A 374 15.12 -3.89 -26.17
C ALA A 374 13.63 -3.51 -26.13
N LEU A 375 13.02 -3.50 -24.94
CA LEU A 375 11.64 -3.00 -24.73
C LEU A 375 11.55 -1.46 -24.70
N GLY A 376 12.69 -0.74 -24.83
CA GLY A 376 12.75 0.71 -24.84
C GLY A 376 12.74 1.35 -23.46
N ILE A 377 12.94 0.56 -22.40
CA ILE A 377 12.93 1.06 -21.02
C ILE A 377 14.35 1.30 -20.54
N SER A 378 14.62 2.53 -20.10
CA SER A 378 15.91 2.96 -19.59
C SER A 378 15.92 3.07 -18.07
N PHE A 379 17.12 2.93 -17.49
CA PHE A 379 17.32 3.22 -16.07
C PHE A 379 17.12 4.70 -15.79
N VAL A 380 16.33 5.02 -14.77
CA VAL A 380 16.17 6.39 -14.26
C VAL A 380 16.69 6.42 -12.83
N ALA A 381 17.60 7.33 -12.52
CA ALA A 381 18.13 7.45 -11.18
C ALA A 381 17.01 7.81 -10.18
N PRO A 382 17.00 7.24 -8.97
CA PRO A 382 15.88 7.43 -8.02
C PRO A 382 15.53 8.89 -7.72
N LYS A 383 16.53 9.78 -7.72
CA LYS A 383 16.31 11.21 -7.47
C LYS A 383 15.67 11.95 -8.64
N ASP A 384 15.79 11.40 -9.84
CA ASP A 384 15.29 12.02 -11.08
C ASP A 384 13.89 11.54 -11.47
N VAL A 385 13.31 10.60 -10.69
CA VAL A 385 11.97 10.04 -10.97
C VAL A 385 10.89 11.11 -10.82
N ILE A 386 10.09 11.29 -11.87
CA ILE A 386 8.95 12.22 -11.92
C ILE A 386 7.67 11.40 -12.11
N GLN A 387 6.65 11.59 -11.25
CA GLN A 387 5.39 10.84 -11.25
C GLN A 387 4.17 11.75 -11.49
N THR A 388 4.40 12.89 -12.10
CA THR A 388 3.37 13.91 -12.39
C THR A 388 3.45 14.39 -13.84
N SER A 389 2.47 15.16 -14.29
CA SER A 389 2.45 15.76 -15.62
C SER A 389 3.65 16.66 -15.95
N LYS A 390 4.50 16.99 -14.98
CA LYS A 390 5.76 17.67 -15.23
C LYS A 390 6.69 16.88 -16.15
N LEU A 391 6.58 15.54 -16.16
CA LEU A 391 7.33 14.68 -17.07
C LEU A 391 7.03 15.00 -18.54
N LEU A 392 5.77 15.34 -18.85
CA LEU A 392 5.36 15.66 -20.23
C LEU A 392 6.02 16.91 -20.81
N LYS A 393 6.57 17.77 -19.95
CA LYS A 393 7.34 18.95 -20.39
C LYS A 393 8.72 18.59 -20.94
N LEU A 394 9.15 17.34 -20.78
CA LEU A 394 10.41 16.82 -21.33
C LEU A 394 10.21 16.20 -22.72
N PHE A 395 8.99 16.20 -23.26
CA PHE A 395 8.73 15.79 -24.63
C PHE A 395 9.27 16.89 -25.56
N SER A 396 10.34 16.59 -26.24
CA SER A 396 10.98 17.48 -27.24
C SER A 396 10.63 17.02 -28.65
#